data_0f798dc119352c89409fcc4448d45d4f
#
_entry.id   0f798dc119352c89409fcc4448d45d4f
#
_cell.length_a   1.000
_cell.length_b   1.000
_cell.length_c   1.000
_cell.angle_alpha   90.00
_cell.angle_beta   90.00
_cell.angle_gamma   90.00
#
_symmetry.space_group_name_H-M   'P 1'
#
loop_
_entity.id
_entity.type
_entity.pdbx_description
1 polymer ?
#
loop_
_entity_poly.entity_id
_entity_poly.type
_entity_poly.pdbx_seq_one_letter_code
_entity_poly.pdbx_strand_id
1 'polypeptide(L)'
;MVDAPQSARSPQSSQSPRPPRQGSAERRTRESDISVAINLDGTGVCEVATGLPFFDHMLNAFAAHGAFDLRVQAKGDVEIDAHHTVEDTAITLGWAISNALEDKTGITRFGSALLPMDEALVEAVVDL
;
A
#
# COMPACT_ATOMS: atom_id res chain seq x y z
N MET A 1 -47.96 25.88 26.21
CA MET A 1 -46.81 25.04 26.61
C MET A 1 -46.99 23.75 25.86
N VAL A 2 -46.36 23.62 24.72
CA VAL A 2 -46.45 22.43 23.82
C VAL A 2 -45.09 21.74 23.79
N ASP A 3 -45.07 20.52 24.30
CA ASP A 3 -43.89 19.67 24.29
C ASP A 3 -43.47 19.32 22.85
N ALA A 4 -42.19 19.55 22.55
CA ALA A 4 -41.57 19.11 21.29
C ALA A 4 -41.23 17.61 21.36
N PRO A 5 -41.48 16.82 20.31
CA PRO A 5 -41.16 15.42 20.31
C PRO A 5 -39.64 15.17 20.27
N GLN A 6 -39.14 14.39 21.22
CA GLN A 6 -37.77 13.94 21.25
C GLN A 6 -37.49 13.04 20.04
N SER A 7 -36.57 13.49 19.19
CA SER A 7 -36.04 12.74 18.06
C SER A 7 -35.37 11.47 18.56
N ALA A 8 -35.94 10.32 18.22
CA ALA A 8 -35.36 9.01 18.51
C ALA A 8 -34.01 8.87 17.78
N ARG A 9 -32.92 8.76 18.55
CA ARG A 9 -31.61 8.37 18.03
C ARG A 9 -31.70 6.92 17.54
N SER A 10 -31.49 6.73 16.25
CA SER A 10 -31.32 5.41 15.65
C SER A 10 -30.17 4.66 16.32
N PRO A 11 -30.28 3.37 16.62
CA PRO A 11 -29.19 2.61 17.20
C PRO A 11 -28.03 2.57 16.21
N GLN A 12 -26.85 3.05 16.64
CA GLN A 12 -25.61 2.84 15.89
C GLN A 12 -25.35 1.33 15.87
N SER A 13 -25.40 0.74 14.69
CA SER A 13 -25.00 -0.65 14.48
C SER A 13 -23.55 -0.81 14.92
N SER A 14 -23.31 -1.54 15.99
CA SER A 14 -21.97 -1.98 16.41
C SER A 14 -21.47 -3.00 15.38
N GLN A 15 -20.88 -2.50 14.28
CA GLN A 15 -20.12 -3.37 13.38
C GLN A 15 -18.87 -3.81 14.15
N SER A 16 -18.69 -5.12 14.28
CA SER A 16 -17.45 -5.70 14.77
C SER A 16 -16.29 -5.13 13.97
N PRO A 17 -15.15 -4.78 14.60
CA PRO A 17 -14.01 -4.27 13.86
C PRO A 17 -13.60 -5.25 12.76
N ARG A 18 -13.53 -4.75 11.52
CA ARG A 18 -13.06 -5.56 10.39
C ARG A 18 -11.62 -5.98 10.67
N PRO A 19 -11.24 -7.24 10.36
CA PRO A 19 -9.84 -7.64 10.48
C PRO A 19 -8.97 -6.76 9.56
N PRO A 20 -7.71 -6.48 9.95
CA PRO A 20 -6.82 -5.66 9.14
C PRO A 20 -6.57 -6.32 7.77
N ARG A 21 -6.55 -5.51 6.73
CA ARG A 21 -6.30 -5.94 5.34
C ARG A 21 -4.81 -6.17 5.16
N GLN A 22 -4.40 -7.42 5.27
CA GLN A 22 -3.00 -7.83 5.17
C GLN A 22 -2.80 -8.77 3.99
N GLY A 23 -1.72 -8.59 3.27
CA GLY A 23 -1.36 -9.46 2.16
C GLY A 23 0.14 -9.64 2.06
N SER A 24 0.55 -10.77 1.52
CA SER A 24 1.94 -11.07 1.22
C SER A 24 2.07 -11.79 -0.10
N ALA A 25 3.25 -11.67 -0.71
CA ALA A 25 3.60 -12.38 -1.93
C ALA A 25 5.11 -12.61 -1.98
N GLU A 26 5.50 -13.64 -2.70
CA GLU A 26 6.90 -13.96 -2.98
C GLU A 26 7.07 -14.22 -4.48
N ARG A 27 8.23 -13.83 -5.00
CA ARG A 27 8.61 -14.06 -6.39
C ARG A 27 10.08 -14.43 -6.46
N ARG A 28 10.37 -15.52 -7.15
CA ARG A 28 11.74 -15.93 -7.44
C ARG A 28 11.90 -16.14 -8.93
N THR A 29 12.92 -15.50 -9.50
CA THR A 29 13.36 -15.66 -10.88
C THR A 29 14.80 -16.18 -10.91
N ARG A 30 15.46 -16.10 -12.06
CA ARG A 30 16.90 -16.35 -12.15
C ARG A 30 17.71 -15.15 -11.66
N GLU A 31 17.13 -13.96 -11.78
CA GLU A 31 17.76 -12.67 -11.54
C GLU A 31 17.43 -12.11 -10.16
N SER A 32 16.32 -12.54 -9.54
CA SER A 32 15.83 -11.97 -8.28
C SER A 32 15.17 -12.97 -7.34
N ASP A 33 15.17 -12.64 -6.04
CA ASP A 33 14.42 -13.30 -4.97
C ASP A 33 13.77 -12.23 -4.10
N ILE A 34 12.46 -12.13 -4.17
CA ILE A 34 11.68 -11.03 -3.61
C ILE A 34 10.62 -11.57 -2.65
N SER A 35 10.50 -10.95 -1.47
CA SER A 35 9.35 -11.14 -0.59
C SER A 35 8.77 -9.80 -0.15
N VAL A 36 7.44 -9.69 -0.17
CA VAL A 36 6.69 -8.49 0.21
C VAL A 36 5.57 -8.87 1.15
N ALA A 37 5.39 -8.09 2.23
CA ALA A 37 4.22 -8.12 3.08
C ALA A 37 3.72 -6.70 3.30
N ILE A 38 2.40 -6.50 3.24
CA ILE A 38 1.76 -5.20 3.43
C ILE A 38 0.54 -5.32 4.34
N ASN A 39 0.37 -4.31 5.20
CA ASN A 39 -0.86 -4.06 5.94
C ASN A 39 -1.44 -2.72 5.48
N LEU A 40 -2.59 -2.75 4.81
CA LEU A 40 -3.25 -1.55 4.29
C LEU A 40 -3.92 -0.71 5.40
N ASP A 41 -4.12 -1.29 6.57
CA ASP A 41 -4.65 -0.63 7.77
C ASP A 41 -3.52 -0.39 8.80
N GLY A 42 -2.32 -0.08 8.31
CA GLY A 42 -1.11 0.15 9.09
C GLY A 42 -0.97 1.56 9.65
N THR A 43 0.24 1.88 10.07
CA THR A 43 0.61 3.17 10.69
C THR A 43 1.81 3.84 10.02
N GLY A 44 2.31 3.29 8.92
CA GLY A 44 3.46 3.79 8.17
C GLY A 44 4.78 3.15 8.60
N VAL A 45 4.75 2.01 9.30
CA VAL A 45 5.97 1.27 9.65
C VAL A 45 6.54 0.61 8.40
N CYS A 46 7.82 0.87 8.11
CA CYS A 46 8.46 0.40 6.88
C CYS A 46 9.80 -0.27 7.17
N GLU A 47 9.95 -1.50 6.67
CA GLU A 47 11.19 -2.28 6.69
C GLU A 47 11.52 -2.71 5.26
N VAL A 48 12.37 -1.97 4.58
CA VAL A 48 12.70 -2.19 3.17
C VAL A 48 14.18 -2.38 2.98
N ALA A 49 14.57 -3.40 2.22
CA ALA A 49 15.93 -3.68 1.81
C ALA A 49 15.95 -4.27 0.40
N THR A 50 16.18 -3.44 -0.62
CA THR A 50 16.26 -3.86 -2.03
C THR A 50 17.67 -3.84 -2.59
N GLY A 51 18.63 -3.25 -1.86
CA GLY A 51 19.98 -3.00 -2.35
C GLY A 51 20.07 -1.75 -3.23
N LEU A 52 18.98 -1.02 -3.44
CA LEU A 52 18.89 0.21 -4.23
C LEU A 52 18.43 1.36 -3.33
N PRO A 53 19.34 2.20 -2.80
CA PRO A 53 19.00 3.19 -1.77
C PRO A 53 17.90 4.17 -2.17
N PHE A 54 17.87 4.62 -3.42
CA PHE A 54 16.81 5.52 -3.88
C PHE A 54 15.44 4.81 -3.96
N PHE A 55 15.41 3.55 -4.39
CA PHE A 55 14.19 2.77 -4.44
C PHE A 55 13.67 2.47 -3.03
N ASP A 56 14.56 2.13 -2.09
CA ASP A 56 14.22 1.97 -0.67
C ASP A 56 13.58 3.26 -0.12
N HIS A 57 14.14 4.43 -0.45
CA HIS A 57 13.58 5.73 -0.06
C HIS A 57 12.16 5.93 -0.63
N MET A 58 11.94 5.59 -1.90
CA MET A 58 10.61 5.72 -2.53
C MET A 58 9.57 4.78 -1.91
N LEU A 59 9.95 3.54 -1.58
CA LEU A 59 9.07 2.58 -0.90
C LEU A 59 8.76 3.02 0.54
N ASN A 60 9.72 3.62 1.24
CA ASN A 60 9.48 4.24 2.55
C ASN A 60 8.50 5.42 2.45
N ALA A 61 8.64 6.29 1.45
CA ALA A 61 7.72 7.40 1.22
C ALA A 61 6.30 6.88 0.90
N PHE A 62 6.19 5.85 0.05
CA PHE A 62 4.92 5.19 -0.26
C PHE A 62 4.23 4.66 1.01
N ALA A 63 4.95 3.93 1.87
CA ALA A 63 4.41 3.38 3.11
C ALA A 63 3.99 4.50 4.08
N ALA A 64 4.85 5.50 4.30
CA ALA A 64 4.60 6.59 5.22
C ALA A 64 3.39 7.44 4.80
N HIS A 65 3.33 7.87 3.53
CA HIS A 65 2.24 8.72 3.03
C HIS A 65 0.92 7.97 2.84
N GLY A 66 0.99 6.66 2.54
CA GLY A 66 -0.18 5.78 2.47
C GLY A 66 -0.64 5.25 3.83
N ALA A 67 0.13 5.50 4.91
CA ALA A 67 -0.07 4.91 6.24
C ALA A 67 -0.13 3.36 6.20
N PHE A 68 0.60 2.74 5.28
CA PHE A 68 0.74 1.29 5.19
C PHE A 68 1.88 0.79 6.09
N ASP A 69 1.74 -0.41 6.67
CA ASP A 69 2.94 -1.10 7.17
C ASP A 69 3.47 -1.96 6.02
N LEU A 70 4.74 -1.79 5.68
CA LEU A 70 5.36 -2.42 4.52
C LEU A 70 6.67 -3.10 4.89
N ARG A 71 6.81 -4.37 4.51
CA ARG A 71 8.07 -5.10 4.57
C ARG A 71 8.44 -5.57 3.17
N VAL A 72 9.64 -5.24 2.71
CA VAL A 72 10.21 -5.67 1.43
C VAL A 72 11.62 -6.18 1.66
N GLN A 73 11.86 -7.40 1.23
CA GLN A 73 13.19 -7.98 1.12
C GLN A 73 13.41 -8.36 -0.34
N ALA A 74 14.39 -7.77 -0.96
CA ALA A 74 14.73 -8.07 -2.35
C ALA A 74 16.22 -8.33 -2.48
N LYS A 75 16.56 -9.41 -3.17
CA LYS A 75 17.92 -9.74 -3.58
C LYS A 75 17.89 -9.98 -5.09
N GLY A 76 18.52 -9.10 -5.84
CA GLY A 76 18.62 -9.19 -7.29
C GLY A 76 20.03 -8.92 -7.78
N ASP A 77 20.19 -8.95 -9.08
CA ASP A 77 21.45 -8.75 -9.82
C ASP A 77 21.77 -7.25 -10.05
N VAL A 78 21.64 -6.45 -8.96
CA VAL A 78 21.77 -4.98 -8.98
C VAL A 78 23.12 -4.47 -9.51
N GLU A 79 24.16 -5.31 -9.47
CA GLU A 79 25.47 -5.02 -10.06
C GLU A 79 25.46 -5.06 -11.59
N ILE A 80 24.45 -5.69 -12.20
CA ILE A 80 24.23 -5.74 -13.64
C ILE A 80 23.33 -4.59 -14.05
N ASP A 81 22.13 -4.54 -13.49
CA ASP A 81 21.14 -3.48 -13.70
C ASP A 81 20.11 -3.48 -12.57
N ALA A 82 19.55 -2.32 -12.25
CA ALA A 82 18.47 -2.19 -11.27
C ALA A 82 17.12 -2.72 -11.78
N HIS A 83 16.96 -2.88 -13.09
CA HIS A 83 15.70 -3.16 -13.78
C HIS A 83 14.96 -4.37 -13.19
N HIS A 84 15.61 -5.53 -13.15
CA HIS A 84 14.98 -6.78 -12.68
C HIS A 84 14.51 -6.66 -11.22
N THR A 85 15.34 -6.07 -10.35
CA THR A 85 15.00 -5.91 -8.93
C THR A 85 13.82 -4.97 -8.74
N VAL A 86 13.77 -3.84 -9.47
CA VAL A 86 12.67 -2.87 -9.40
C VAL A 86 11.39 -3.46 -9.95
N GLU A 87 11.43 -4.06 -11.15
CA GLU A 87 10.27 -4.68 -11.80
C GLU A 87 9.66 -5.79 -10.95
N ASP A 88 10.48 -6.76 -10.53
CA ASP A 88 10.02 -7.90 -9.76
C ASP A 88 9.49 -7.49 -8.37
N THR A 89 10.09 -6.48 -7.75
CA THR A 89 9.56 -5.90 -6.49
C THR A 89 8.19 -5.25 -6.73
N ALA A 90 8.03 -4.47 -7.79
CA ALA A 90 6.77 -3.82 -8.12
C ALA A 90 5.65 -4.83 -8.42
N ILE A 91 5.95 -5.89 -9.18
CA ILE A 91 5.01 -6.98 -9.46
C ILE A 91 4.60 -7.68 -8.17
N THR A 92 5.57 -8.02 -7.30
CA THR A 92 5.31 -8.72 -6.05
C THR A 92 4.51 -7.85 -5.07
N LEU A 93 4.78 -6.54 -5.01
CA LEU A 93 4.00 -5.58 -4.23
C LEU A 93 2.55 -5.50 -4.74
N GLY A 94 2.36 -5.46 -6.07
CA GLY A 94 1.02 -5.50 -6.66
C GLY A 94 0.23 -6.76 -6.27
N TRP A 95 0.87 -7.93 -6.25
CA TRP A 95 0.25 -9.16 -5.77
C TRP A 95 -0.08 -9.11 -4.28
N ALA A 96 0.82 -8.60 -3.44
CA ALA A 96 0.57 -8.45 -2.00
C ALA A 96 -0.60 -7.52 -1.73
N ILE A 97 -0.72 -6.39 -2.45
CA ILE A 97 -1.87 -5.48 -2.37
C ILE A 97 -3.15 -6.18 -2.81
N SER A 98 -3.13 -6.91 -3.93
CA SER A 98 -4.29 -7.68 -4.41
C SER A 98 -4.77 -8.70 -3.37
N ASN A 99 -3.83 -9.41 -2.74
CA ASN A 99 -4.13 -10.37 -1.67
C ASN A 99 -4.74 -9.70 -0.44
N ALA A 100 -4.27 -8.49 -0.08
CA ALA A 100 -4.81 -7.72 1.04
C ALA A 100 -6.22 -7.17 0.76
N LEU A 101 -6.54 -6.86 -0.49
CA LEU A 101 -7.82 -6.32 -0.93
C LEU A 101 -8.90 -7.40 -1.11
N GLU A 102 -8.50 -8.65 -1.29
CA GLU A 102 -9.42 -9.79 -1.52
C GLU A 102 -10.47 -9.49 -2.61
N ASP A 103 -11.75 -9.41 -2.22
CA ASP A 103 -12.88 -9.10 -3.11
C ASP A 103 -13.07 -7.60 -3.39
N LYS A 104 -12.18 -6.76 -2.87
CA LYS A 104 -12.21 -5.30 -2.98
C LYS A 104 -13.46 -4.63 -2.38
N THR A 105 -14.21 -5.33 -1.51
CA THR A 105 -15.41 -4.78 -0.89
C THR A 105 -15.09 -3.59 0.01
N GLY A 106 -15.79 -2.47 -0.21
CA GLY A 106 -15.72 -1.29 0.64
C GLY A 106 -14.48 -0.41 0.44
N ILE A 107 -13.74 -0.59 -0.66
CA ILE A 107 -12.66 0.33 -1.05
C ILE A 107 -13.20 1.53 -1.84
N THR A 108 -12.44 2.63 -1.85
CA THR A 108 -12.59 3.69 -2.84
C THR A 108 -11.81 3.28 -4.09
N ARG A 109 -12.50 2.90 -5.16
CA ARG A 109 -11.91 2.34 -6.37
C ARG A 109 -10.91 3.27 -7.05
N PHE A 110 -11.24 4.58 -7.12
CA PHE A 110 -10.44 5.56 -7.85
C PHE A 110 -9.70 6.47 -6.88
N GLY A 111 -8.46 6.78 -7.20
CA GLY A 111 -7.65 7.77 -6.50
C GLY A 111 -6.85 8.61 -7.48
N SER A 112 -6.63 9.88 -7.15
CA SER A 112 -5.74 10.76 -7.91
C SER A 112 -5.01 11.72 -7.00
N ALA A 113 -3.81 12.12 -7.40
CA ALA A 113 -3.00 13.12 -6.74
C ALA A 113 -2.24 13.95 -7.77
N LEU A 114 -2.14 15.27 -7.50
CA LEU A 114 -1.31 16.19 -8.26
C LEU A 114 -0.37 16.87 -7.28
N LEU A 115 0.93 16.62 -7.40
CA LEU A 115 1.94 17.05 -6.45
C LEU A 115 3.04 17.87 -7.15
N PRO A 116 3.17 19.17 -6.82
CA PRO A 116 4.32 19.97 -7.22
C PRO A 116 5.48 19.77 -6.24
N MET A 117 6.70 19.74 -6.77
CA MET A 117 7.93 19.84 -5.99
C MET A 117 8.97 20.59 -6.81
N ASP A 118 9.32 21.78 -6.36
CA ASP A 118 10.15 22.74 -7.09
C ASP A 118 9.61 22.96 -8.52
N GLU A 119 10.38 22.71 -9.54
CA GLU A 119 9.99 22.80 -10.96
C GLU A 119 9.33 21.53 -11.52
N ALA A 120 9.22 20.47 -10.71
CA ALA A 120 8.57 19.23 -11.12
C ALA A 120 7.08 19.21 -10.73
N LEU A 121 6.25 18.65 -11.60
CA LEU A 121 4.83 18.39 -11.36
C LEU A 121 4.53 16.94 -11.70
N VAL A 122 4.02 16.18 -10.72
CA VAL A 122 3.68 14.79 -10.89
C VAL A 122 2.17 14.59 -10.73
N GLU A 123 1.55 13.95 -11.71
CA GLU A 123 0.17 13.48 -11.64
C GLU A 123 0.16 11.95 -11.54
N ALA A 124 -0.60 11.42 -10.60
CA ALA A 124 -0.84 9.99 -10.44
C ALA A 124 -2.34 9.70 -10.38
N VAL A 125 -2.79 8.69 -11.12
CA VAL A 125 -4.18 8.23 -11.14
C VAL A 125 -4.19 6.72 -10.98
N VAL A 126 -5.06 6.22 -10.10
CA VAL A 126 -5.17 4.78 -9.80
C VAL A 126 -6.62 4.33 -9.93
N ASP A 127 -6.82 3.18 -10.56
CA ASP A 127 -8.06 2.40 -10.60
C ASP A 127 -7.76 0.98 -10.07
N LEU A 128 -8.39 0.56 -8.98
CA LEU A 128 -8.13 -0.70 -8.28
C LEU A 128 -9.21 -1.77 -8.53
#